data_454b754185fea3ac8dcb17d052e58687
#
_entry.id   454b754185fea3ac8dcb17d052e58687
#
_cell.length_a   1.000
_cell.length_b   1.000
_cell.length_c   1.000
_cell.angle_alpha   90.00
_cell.angle_beta   90.00
_cell.angle_gamma   90.00
#
_symmetry.space_group_name_H-M   'P 1'
#
loop_
_entity.id
_entity.type
_entity.pdbx_description
1 polymer ?
#
loop_
_entity_poly.entity_id
_entity_poly.type
_entity_poly.pdbx_seq_one_letter_code
_entity_poly.pdbx_strand_id
1 'polypeptide(L)'
;MKFEGTKVFGLENTLVGMRLPMNKNYEEAQSKCDSVIEHNVDHEFDNNVKVGEKDLDLMKRLIKADVSGGVGQPNSKFLRMIHVQVAITAPTYFMAELDTYKIGTTRNSTSMQHKGTAYPYTIDSFEVSDDIKEVLRIKEKEYAPLSYPYETDEYKIYTCENGRQYKVYKNGRIFACEFEYTDSWGSGRTRHFEEREIIPSLTRDGYYEIRIGGRNGERWGIHRLVATVWLNNPNNYKTVDHLNMNKGDNSVENLEWVSLEENIKREWENHKGFDLQKAYKNWKYSSKVNPYERAKIRELYSQGKSRKELQEMFNLSYSTVYVIIKDENSTSENRELFEHCWYWEQTIDNLNMLREKYLDTKDYKYFRLIRQLMPMSYLYTSMWDADYATLRNIYKWRKNHKLTEWHSFCDWIETLPYAKELIC
;
A
#
# COMPACT_ATOMS: atom_id res chain seq x y z
N MET A 1 4.46 -7.90 7.55
CA MET A 1 5.23 -8.84 6.69
C MET A 1 4.38 -9.37 5.54
N LYS A 2 5.00 -9.86 4.43
CA LYS A 2 4.29 -10.40 3.27
C LYS A 2 4.94 -11.71 2.83
N PHE A 3 4.13 -12.70 2.45
CA PHE A 3 4.56 -14.02 1.95
C PHE A 3 3.93 -14.25 0.58
N GLU A 4 4.75 -14.50 -0.44
CA GLU A 4 4.31 -14.61 -1.82
C GLU A 4 4.94 -15.84 -2.51
N GLY A 5 4.21 -16.44 -3.43
CA GLY A 5 4.72 -17.55 -4.23
C GLY A 5 5.12 -18.78 -3.43
N THR A 6 4.42 -19.07 -2.32
CA THR A 6 4.69 -20.25 -1.49
C THR A 6 4.50 -21.53 -2.30
N LYS A 7 5.55 -22.38 -2.33
CA LYS A 7 5.51 -23.71 -2.96
C LYS A 7 6.09 -24.76 -2.03
N VAL A 8 5.48 -25.95 -1.99
CA VAL A 8 5.91 -27.08 -1.18
C VAL A 8 6.32 -28.24 -2.08
N PHE A 9 7.50 -28.81 -1.83
CA PHE A 9 8.09 -29.86 -2.65
C PHE A 9 8.46 -31.09 -1.80
N GLY A 10 8.57 -32.24 -2.44
CA GLY A 10 9.17 -33.42 -1.85
C GLY A 10 8.24 -34.30 -1.03
N LEU A 11 6.95 -33.95 -0.90
CA LEU A 11 5.97 -34.81 -0.19
C LEU A 11 5.90 -36.21 -0.77
N GLU A 12 5.83 -36.34 -2.10
CA GLU A 12 5.74 -37.63 -2.78
C GLU A 12 6.88 -38.58 -2.40
N ASN A 13 8.11 -38.16 -2.63
CA ASN A 13 9.29 -38.96 -2.31
C ASN A 13 9.46 -39.22 -0.81
N THR A 14 8.97 -38.31 0.02
CA THR A 14 8.96 -38.43 1.48
C THR A 14 8.11 -39.59 1.94
N LEU A 15 6.92 -39.82 1.32
CA LEU A 15 6.01 -40.93 1.65
C LEU A 15 6.68 -42.30 1.44
N VAL A 16 7.37 -42.47 0.33
CA VAL A 16 8.16 -43.66 0.06
C VAL A 16 9.38 -43.73 0.96
N GLY A 17 10.11 -42.63 1.11
CA GLY A 17 11.34 -42.54 1.89
C GLY A 17 11.19 -42.91 3.35
N MET A 18 10.08 -42.54 4.01
CA MET A 18 9.81 -42.94 5.40
C MET A 18 9.53 -44.43 5.60
N ARG A 19 9.17 -45.15 4.52
CA ARG A 19 8.87 -46.58 4.52
C ARG A 19 10.08 -47.47 4.14
N LEU A 20 11.08 -46.89 3.44
CA LEU A 20 12.26 -47.62 2.97
C LEU A 20 12.96 -48.45 4.06
N PRO A 21 13.16 -47.95 5.30
CA PRO A 21 13.90 -48.73 6.32
C PRO A 21 13.27 -50.10 6.66
N MET A 22 11.98 -50.26 6.37
CA MET A 22 11.23 -51.51 6.69
C MET A 22 10.84 -52.32 5.46
N ASN A 23 11.35 -51.96 4.27
CA ASN A 23 11.03 -52.58 3.00
C ASN A 23 12.30 -52.91 2.22
N LYS A 24 12.23 -53.92 1.32
CA LYS A 24 13.40 -54.41 0.57
C LYS A 24 13.89 -53.42 -0.48
N ASN A 25 12.97 -52.69 -1.09
CA ASN A 25 13.25 -51.77 -2.19
C ASN A 25 12.19 -50.67 -2.29
N TYR A 26 12.37 -49.77 -3.27
CA TYR A 26 11.48 -48.63 -3.54
C TYR A 26 10.06 -49.10 -3.90
N GLU A 27 9.92 -50.10 -4.76
CA GLU A 27 8.62 -50.60 -5.25
C GLU A 27 7.78 -51.18 -4.09
N GLU A 28 8.38 -51.96 -3.19
CA GLU A 28 7.71 -52.48 -2.01
C GLU A 28 7.30 -51.36 -1.05
N ALA A 29 8.15 -50.35 -0.86
CA ALA A 29 7.83 -49.19 -0.03
C ALA A 29 6.67 -48.36 -0.63
N GLN A 30 6.70 -48.11 -1.93
CA GLN A 30 5.69 -47.38 -2.67
C GLN A 30 4.32 -48.10 -2.64
N SER A 31 4.30 -49.43 -2.82
CA SER A 31 3.05 -50.21 -2.82
C SER A 31 2.28 -50.17 -1.49
N LYS A 32 2.94 -49.74 -0.41
CA LYS A 32 2.34 -49.56 0.92
C LYS A 32 1.84 -48.15 1.22
N CYS A 33 2.09 -47.19 0.32
CA CYS A 33 1.54 -45.84 0.41
C CYS A 33 0.06 -45.87 0.01
N ASP A 34 -0.77 -45.11 0.74
CA ASP A 34 -2.19 -44.91 0.42
C ASP A 34 -2.49 -43.47 -0.06
N SER A 35 -1.45 -42.68 -0.29
CA SER A 35 -1.54 -41.31 -0.80
C SER A 35 -1.78 -41.28 -2.30
N VAL A 36 -2.52 -40.28 -2.75
CA VAL A 36 -2.82 -40.01 -4.16
C VAL A 36 -2.00 -38.83 -4.66
N ILE A 37 -1.35 -39.03 -5.80
CA ILE A 37 -0.59 -37.98 -6.47
C ILE A 37 -1.44 -37.55 -7.67
N GLU A 38 -1.94 -36.30 -7.62
CA GLU A 38 -2.63 -35.69 -8.72
C GLU A 38 -1.61 -34.92 -9.58
N HIS A 39 -1.28 -35.51 -10.75
CA HIS A 39 -0.41 -34.86 -11.73
C HIS A 39 -1.15 -33.67 -12.36
N ASN A 40 -0.60 -32.49 -12.20
CA ASN A 40 -1.13 -31.31 -12.86
C ASN A 40 -0.66 -31.32 -14.32
N VAL A 41 -1.57 -31.51 -15.25
CA VAL A 41 -1.27 -31.66 -16.69
C VAL A 41 -0.61 -30.40 -17.28
N ASP A 42 -0.82 -29.23 -16.67
CA ASP A 42 -0.30 -27.95 -17.13
C ASP A 42 1.07 -27.55 -16.53
N HIS A 43 1.54 -28.25 -15.47
CA HIS A 43 2.82 -27.98 -14.80
C HIS A 43 3.50 -29.28 -14.39
N GLU A 44 4.49 -29.71 -15.15
CA GLU A 44 5.26 -30.95 -14.97
C GLU A 44 5.93 -31.13 -13.57
N PHE A 45 5.98 -30.06 -12.76
CA PHE A 45 6.70 -30.03 -11.46
C PHE A 45 5.83 -29.72 -10.25
N ASP A 46 4.54 -29.47 -10.40
CA ASP A 46 3.62 -29.16 -9.29
C ASP A 46 2.60 -30.29 -9.10
N ASN A 47 3.05 -31.41 -8.53
CA ASN A 47 2.16 -32.49 -8.14
C ASN A 47 1.42 -32.15 -6.85
N ASN A 48 0.10 -32.15 -6.86
CA ASN A 48 -0.70 -32.10 -5.65
C ASN A 48 -0.71 -33.48 -5.01
N VAL A 49 -0.11 -33.59 -3.81
CA VAL A 49 -0.09 -34.82 -3.05
C VAL A 49 -1.18 -34.80 -2.00
N LYS A 50 -2.19 -35.64 -2.15
CA LYS A 50 -3.19 -35.90 -1.11
C LYS A 50 -2.70 -37.06 -0.27
N VAL A 51 -2.16 -36.74 0.91
CA VAL A 51 -1.63 -37.75 1.84
C VAL A 51 -2.77 -38.60 2.37
N GLY A 52 -2.62 -39.93 2.24
CA GLY A 52 -3.58 -40.91 2.75
C GLY A 52 -3.55 -41.04 4.27
N GLU A 53 -4.60 -41.63 4.85
CA GLU A 53 -4.74 -41.72 6.31
C GLU A 53 -3.64 -42.57 6.95
N LYS A 54 -3.24 -43.70 6.30
CA LYS A 54 -2.18 -44.56 6.80
C LYS A 54 -0.80 -43.92 6.74
N ASP A 55 -0.54 -43.15 5.68
CA ASP A 55 0.70 -42.43 5.52
C ASP A 55 0.78 -41.30 6.55
N LEU A 56 -0.29 -40.53 6.74
CA LEU A 56 -0.36 -39.47 7.75
C LEU A 56 -0.24 -39.99 9.18
N ASP A 57 -0.89 -41.14 9.48
CA ASP A 57 -0.74 -41.80 10.79
C ASP A 57 0.71 -42.27 11.03
N LEU A 58 1.36 -42.80 10.01
CA LEU A 58 2.79 -43.17 10.12
C LEU A 58 3.66 -41.95 10.38
N MET A 59 3.46 -40.85 9.66
CA MET A 59 4.18 -39.60 9.89
C MET A 59 4.03 -39.10 11.33
N LYS A 60 2.80 -39.07 11.84
CA LYS A 60 2.49 -38.68 13.23
C LYS A 60 3.18 -39.58 14.25
N ARG A 61 3.17 -40.89 14.03
CA ARG A 61 3.86 -41.84 14.93
C ARG A 61 5.37 -41.65 14.95
N LEU A 62 5.99 -41.42 13.79
CA LEU A 62 7.42 -41.16 13.69
C LEU A 62 7.81 -39.86 14.42
N ILE A 63 7.01 -38.81 14.26
CA ILE A 63 7.20 -37.54 14.97
C ILE A 63 7.06 -37.72 16.49
N LYS A 64 6.03 -38.46 16.93
CA LYS A 64 5.79 -38.73 18.36
C LYS A 64 6.92 -39.55 18.99
N ALA A 65 7.48 -40.47 18.25
CA ALA A 65 8.63 -41.25 18.71
C ALA A 65 9.88 -40.38 18.98
N ASP A 66 10.06 -39.31 18.21
CA ASP A 66 11.17 -38.36 18.44
C ASP A 66 10.94 -37.43 19.61
N VAL A 67 9.69 -37.00 19.86
CA VAL A 67 9.35 -36.10 20.99
C VAL A 67 9.67 -36.76 22.33
N SER A 68 9.52 -38.08 22.44
CA SER A 68 9.81 -38.85 23.66
C SER A 68 11.32 -39.07 23.89
N GLY A 69 12.17 -38.83 22.89
CA GLY A 69 13.59 -39.19 22.92
C GLY A 69 14.60 -38.03 22.84
N GLY A 70 14.21 -36.75 22.71
CA GLY A 70 15.10 -35.63 22.67
C GLY A 70 15.41 -35.04 21.26
N VAL A 71 16.18 -33.98 21.19
CA VAL A 71 16.45 -33.21 19.95
C VAL A 71 17.36 -33.99 19.00
N GLY A 72 17.00 -34.05 17.71
CA GLY A 72 17.84 -34.62 16.65
C GLY A 72 17.58 -36.09 16.34
N GLN A 73 16.44 -36.63 16.72
CA GLN A 73 16.08 -38.01 16.57
C GLN A 73 15.93 -38.48 15.12
N PRO A 74 16.29 -39.71 14.80
CA PRO A 74 16.34 -40.23 13.44
C PRO A 74 14.97 -40.52 12.81
N ASN A 75 13.90 -40.60 13.61
CA ASN A 75 12.60 -41.06 13.14
C ASN A 75 11.86 -39.99 12.32
N SER A 76 11.97 -38.69 12.69
CA SER A 76 11.33 -37.57 11.98
C SER A 76 12.20 -36.94 10.89
N LYS A 77 13.35 -37.57 10.56
CA LYS A 77 14.23 -37.02 9.51
C LYS A 77 13.59 -36.88 8.14
N PHE A 78 12.48 -37.58 7.88
CA PHE A 78 11.69 -37.44 6.66
C PHE A 78 11.18 -36.01 6.46
N LEU A 79 10.93 -35.25 7.54
CA LEU A 79 10.55 -33.83 7.46
C LEU A 79 11.60 -32.95 6.75
N ARG A 80 12.85 -33.38 6.70
CA ARG A 80 13.92 -32.69 5.97
C ARG A 80 13.85 -32.91 4.46
N MET A 81 13.02 -33.81 3.99
CA MET A 81 12.78 -34.05 2.57
C MET A 81 11.62 -33.19 2.01
N ILE A 82 10.85 -32.56 2.89
CA ILE A 82 9.74 -31.67 2.51
C ILE A 82 10.27 -30.24 2.59
N HIS A 83 10.39 -29.59 1.45
CA HIS A 83 10.91 -28.23 1.32
C HIS A 83 9.82 -27.24 0.99
N VAL A 84 9.98 -26.02 1.48
CA VAL A 84 9.10 -24.87 1.20
C VAL A 84 9.94 -23.73 0.64
N GLN A 85 9.53 -23.21 -0.51
CA GLN A 85 10.07 -21.98 -1.07
C GLN A 85 9.03 -20.87 -0.99
N VAL A 86 9.47 -19.69 -0.57
CA VAL A 86 8.60 -18.53 -0.39
C VAL A 86 9.37 -17.23 -0.54
N ALA A 87 8.79 -16.22 -1.19
CA ALA A 87 9.30 -14.86 -1.15
C ALA A 87 8.78 -14.16 0.12
N ILE A 88 9.69 -13.75 0.99
CA ILE A 88 9.39 -13.08 2.26
C ILE A 88 9.79 -11.61 2.12
N THR A 89 8.84 -10.69 2.29
CA THR A 89 9.11 -9.27 2.48
C THR A 89 8.98 -8.95 3.96
N ALA A 90 10.09 -8.54 4.58
CA ALA A 90 10.15 -8.30 6.02
C ALA A 90 11.23 -7.27 6.37
N PRO A 91 11.19 -6.68 7.59
CA PRO A 91 12.19 -5.74 8.04
C PRO A 91 13.56 -6.39 8.27
N THR A 92 14.61 -5.60 8.14
CA THR A 92 16.00 -6.05 8.27
C THR A 92 16.26 -6.74 9.62
N TYR A 93 15.70 -6.23 10.71
CA TYR A 93 15.87 -6.84 12.04
C TYR A 93 15.28 -8.27 12.12
N PHE A 94 14.11 -8.50 11.51
CA PHE A 94 13.51 -9.83 11.45
C PHE A 94 14.36 -10.79 10.59
N MET A 95 14.81 -10.32 9.42
CA MET A 95 15.65 -11.14 8.55
C MET A 95 16.98 -11.54 9.21
N ALA A 96 17.55 -10.65 10.04
CA ALA A 96 18.74 -10.97 10.81
C ALA A 96 18.50 -12.08 11.84
N GLU A 97 17.33 -12.09 12.49
CA GLU A 97 16.95 -13.21 13.37
C GLU A 97 16.65 -14.51 12.59
N LEU A 98 15.96 -14.40 11.43
CA LEU A 98 15.69 -15.54 10.57
C LEU A 98 17.00 -16.20 10.09
N ASP A 99 18.02 -15.42 9.80
CA ASP A 99 19.35 -15.90 9.40
C ASP A 99 20.10 -16.69 10.49
N THR A 100 19.63 -16.71 11.72
CA THR A 100 20.19 -17.58 12.76
C THR A 100 19.83 -19.06 12.54
N TYR A 101 18.77 -19.34 11.80
CA TYR A 101 18.34 -20.68 11.39
C TYR A 101 19.06 -21.10 10.09
N LYS A 102 20.34 -21.53 10.20
CA LYS A 102 21.21 -21.80 9.05
C LYS A 102 21.11 -23.24 8.53
N ILE A 103 20.63 -24.17 9.33
CA ILE A 103 20.56 -25.59 8.96
C ILE A 103 19.25 -25.84 8.23
N GLY A 104 19.33 -26.42 7.03
CA GLY A 104 18.15 -26.72 6.21
C GLY A 104 17.48 -25.49 5.60
N THR A 105 18.20 -24.37 5.51
CA THR A 105 17.69 -23.14 4.89
C THR A 105 18.63 -22.56 3.85
N THR A 106 18.08 -21.94 2.83
CA THR A 106 18.82 -21.17 1.82
C THR A 106 18.07 -19.86 1.55
N ARG A 107 18.81 -18.76 1.39
CA ARG A 107 18.22 -17.45 1.14
C ARG A 107 18.92 -16.71 0.01
N ASN A 108 18.12 -16.16 -0.92
CA ASN A 108 18.57 -15.22 -1.93
C ASN A 108 17.75 -13.95 -1.85
N SER A 109 18.38 -12.81 -1.58
CA SER A 109 17.70 -11.54 -1.29
C SER A 109 17.89 -10.49 -2.37
N THR A 110 17.00 -9.51 -2.41
CA THR A 110 17.21 -8.29 -3.18
C THR A 110 18.47 -7.59 -2.71
N SER A 111 19.28 -7.17 -3.68
CA SER A 111 20.54 -6.52 -3.37
C SER A 111 20.34 -5.05 -3.01
N MET A 112 20.66 -4.69 -1.77
CA MET A 112 20.74 -3.28 -1.35
C MET A 112 21.76 -2.49 -2.17
N GLN A 113 22.82 -3.14 -2.66
CA GLN A 113 23.85 -2.49 -3.48
C GLN A 113 23.30 -2.05 -4.85
N HIS A 114 22.41 -2.83 -5.44
CA HIS A 114 21.89 -2.57 -6.79
C HIS A 114 20.50 -1.90 -6.77
N LYS A 115 19.71 -2.13 -5.75
CA LYS A 115 18.29 -1.68 -5.69
C LYS A 115 17.99 -0.69 -4.58
N GLY A 116 18.83 -0.60 -3.54
CA GLY A 116 18.57 0.29 -2.39
C GLY A 116 18.46 1.78 -2.74
N THR A 117 19.03 2.21 -3.89
CA THR A 117 18.89 3.60 -4.37
C THR A 117 18.05 3.73 -5.65
N ALA A 118 17.44 2.65 -6.14
CA ALA A 118 16.70 2.66 -7.40
C ALA A 118 15.44 3.53 -7.33
N TYR A 119 14.76 3.50 -6.19
CA TYR A 119 13.51 4.23 -5.96
C TYR A 119 13.65 5.18 -4.77
N PRO A 120 12.86 6.28 -4.71
CA PRO A 120 12.77 7.10 -3.51
C PRO A 120 12.26 6.28 -2.32
N TYR A 121 12.76 6.61 -1.13
CA TYR A 121 12.22 6.04 0.10
C TYR A 121 10.91 6.74 0.46
N THR A 122 9.95 5.96 0.91
CA THR A 122 8.66 6.41 1.45
C THR A 122 8.42 5.74 2.79
N ILE A 123 7.36 6.09 3.49
CA ILE A 123 7.01 5.41 4.74
C ILE A 123 6.72 3.92 4.53
N ASP A 124 6.25 3.53 3.35
CA ASP A 124 6.01 2.13 2.96
C ASP A 124 7.29 1.33 2.73
N SER A 125 8.45 2.00 2.69
CA SER A 125 9.75 1.33 2.65
C SER A 125 10.14 0.73 4.01
N PHE A 126 9.38 1.00 5.06
CA PHE A 126 9.73 0.66 6.44
C PHE A 126 8.58 -0.05 7.16
N GLU A 127 8.93 -0.95 8.08
CA GLU A 127 7.97 -1.50 9.03
C GLU A 127 7.81 -0.49 10.17
N VAL A 128 6.64 0.11 10.23
CA VAL A 128 6.22 1.07 11.26
C VAL A 128 4.76 0.82 11.58
N SER A 129 4.27 1.39 12.69
CA SER A 129 2.87 1.26 13.08
C SER A 129 1.91 1.86 12.04
N ASP A 130 0.70 1.31 11.98
CA ASP A 130 -0.27 1.68 10.94
C ASP A 130 -0.77 3.12 11.08
N ASP A 131 -0.81 3.66 12.30
CA ASP A 131 -1.16 5.06 12.56
C ASP A 131 -0.13 6.03 11.98
N ILE A 132 1.18 5.74 12.07
CA ILE A 132 2.24 6.51 11.41
C ILE A 132 2.10 6.40 9.89
N LYS A 133 1.84 5.20 9.36
CA LYS A 133 1.57 5.00 7.92
C LYS A 133 0.37 5.80 7.47
N GLU A 134 -0.71 5.84 8.25
CA GLU A 134 -1.90 6.62 7.91
C GLU A 134 -1.61 8.12 7.79
N VAL A 135 -0.76 8.66 8.68
CA VAL A 135 -0.37 10.08 8.68
C VAL A 135 0.57 10.41 7.53
N LEU A 136 1.60 9.58 7.29
CA LEU A 136 2.71 9.91 6.38
C LEU A 136 2.58 9.31 4.99
N ARG A 137 1.72 8.30 4.80
CA ARG A 137 1.50 7.73 3.47
C ARG A 137 0.97 8.81 2.55
N ILE A 138 1.66 9.03 1.44
CA ILE A 138 1.13 9.83 0.36
C ILE A 138 -0.08 9.05 -0.18
N LYS A 139 -1.27 9.46 0.23
CA LYS A 139 -2.48 8.97 -0.44
C LYS A 139 -2.36 9.46 -1.87
N GLU A 140 -2.08 8.56 -2.80
CA GLU A 140 -2.41 8.83 -4.19
C GLU A 140 -3.88 9.24 -4.15
N LYS A 141 -4.17 10.43 -4.66
CA LYS A 141 -5.57 10.85 -4.78
C LYS A 141 -6.21 9.84 -5.72
N GLU A 142 -6.89 8.85 -5.16
CA GLU A 142 -7.75 7.97 -5.93
C GLU A 142 -8.90 8.83 -6.42
N TYR A 143 -8.83 9.22 -7.67
CA TYR A 143 -9.93 9.88 -8.32
C TYR A 143 -10.92 8.82 -8.79
N ALA A 144 -12.18 9.04 -8.51
CA ALA A 144 -13.23 8.17 -9.04
C ALA A 144 -13.10 8.12 -10.57
N PRO A 145 -13.04 6.93 -11.18
CA PRO A 145 -12.95 6.81 -12.62
C PRO A 145 -14.18 7.42 -13.28
N LEU A 146 -13.98 8.02 -14.46
CA LEU A 146 -15.11 8.49 -15.26
C LEU A 146 -16.06 7.32 -15.54
N SER A 147 -17.32 7.52 -15.23
CA SER A 147 -18.35 6.50 -15.39
C SER A 147 -19.57 7.07 -16.10
N TYR A 148 -20.20 6.20 -16.88
CA TYR A 148 -21.48 6.47 -17.52
C TYR A 148 -22.47 5.41 -17.00
N PRO A 149 -23.27 5.74 -15.98
CA PRO A 149 -24.02 4.74 -15.21
C PRO A 149 -25.10 4.00 -16.01
N TYR A 150 -25.48 4.54 -17.17
CA TYR A 150 -26.44 3.91 -18.07
C TYR A 150 -26.22 4.37 -19.50
N GLU A 151 -26.69 3.58 -20.47
CA GLU A 151 -26.72 3.98 -21.88
C GLU A 151 -27.99 4.80 -22.16
N THR A 152 -27.84 5.86 -22.97
CA THR A 152 -28.96 6.73 -23.36
C THR A 152 -28.71 7.37 -24.71
N ASP A 153 -29.79 7.57 -25.47
CA ASP A 153 -29.81 8.36 -26.70
C ASP A 153 -30.35 9.80 -26.45
N GLU A 154 -30.73 10.10 -25.20
CA GLU A 154 -31.24 11.43 -24.84
C GLU A 154 -30.10 12.43 -24.74
N TYR A 155 -30.11 13.44 -25.61
CA TYR A 155 -29.17 14.57 -25.57
C TYR A 155 -29.84 15.89 -25.81
N LYS A 156 -29.21 16.97 -25.35
CA LYS A 156 -29.54 18.37 -25.73
C LYS A 156 -28.35 19.02 -26.41
N ILE A 157 -28.64 19.97 -27.31
CA ILE A 157 -27.61 20.74 -28.00
C ILE A 157 -27.18 21.92 -27.15
N TYR A 158 -25.86 22.01 -26.90
CA TYR A 158 -25.21 23.20 -26.40
C TYR A 158 -24.49 23.93 -27.52
N THR A 159 -24.73 25.23 -27.69
CA THR A 159 -24.07 26.06 -28.72
C THR A 159 -23.15 27.07 -28.05
N CYS A 160 -21.86 27.03 -28.40
CA CYS A 160 -20.87 28.01 -27.92
C CYS A 160 -21.04 29.35 -28.62
N GLU A 161 -20.44 30.42 -28.06
CA GLU A 161 -20.41 31.75 -28.65
C GLU A 161 -19.88 31.79 -30.08
N ASN A 162 -18.95 30.93 -30.42
CA ASN A 162 -18.40 30.79 -31.78
C ASN A 162 -19.23 29.91 -32.71
N GLY A 163 -20.45 29.56 -32.35
CA GLY A 163 -21.39 28.79 -33.16
C GLY A 163 -21.17 27.27 -33.17
N ARG A 164 -20.12 26.75 -32.53
CA ARG A 164 -19.90 25.30 -32.44
C ARG A 164 -20.91 24.64 -31.54
N GLN A 165 -21.40 23.49 -31.96
CA GLN A 165 -22.43 22.74 -31.29
C GLN A 165 -21.90 21.44 -30.67
N TYR A 166 -22.49 21.05 -29.53
CA TYR A 166 -22.15 19.85 -28.78
C TYR A 166 -23.43 19.14 -28.34
N LYS A 167 -23.47 17.81 -28.54
CA LYS A 167 -24.49 16.96 -27.95
C LYS A 167 -24.07 16.66 -26.51
N VAL A 168 -24.88 17.07 -25.55
CA VAL A 168 -24.68 16.80 -24.13
C VAL A 168 -25.70 15.76 -23.72
N TYR A 169 -25.23 14.51 -23.54
CA TYR A 169 -26.06 13.39 -23.18
C TYR A 169 -26.43 13.42 -21.69
N LYS A 170 -27.56 12.82 -21.37
CA LYS A 170 -28.10 12.76 -20.02
C LYS A 170 -27.21 11.99 -19.04
N ASN A 171 -26.44 11.00 -19.54
CA ASN A 171 -25.47 10.23 -18.75
C ASN A 171 -24.10 10.90 -18.61
N GLY A 172 -23.92 12.12 -19.09
CA GLY A 172 -22.66 12.86 -18.99
C GLY A 172 -21.69 12.71 -20.18
N ARG A 173 -22.00 11.90 -21.19
CA ARG A 173 -21.21 11.82 -22.44
C ARG A 173 -21.38 13.10 -23.24
N ILE A 174 -20.32 13.54 -23.93
CA ILE A 174 -20.35 14.76 -24.72
C ILE A 174 -19.72 14.49 -26.10
N PHE A 175 -20.47 14.87 -27.14
CA PHE A 175 -19.99 14.77 -28.53
C PHE A 175 -19.89 16.16 -29.15
N ALA A 176 -18.83 16.42 -29.89
CA ALA A 176 -18.78 17.56 -30.80
C ALA A 176 -19.58 17.21 -32.04
N CYS A 177 -20.55 18.04 -32.40
CA CYS A 177 -21.27 17.88 -33.66
C CYS A 177 -20.33 18.12 -34.85
N GLU A 178 -20.73 17.61 -36.01
CA GLU A 178 -20.03 17.94 -37.25
C GLU A 178 -19.99 19.46 -37.48
N PHE A 179 -18.90 19.94 -38.02
CA PHE A 179 -18.76 21.36 -38.37
C PHE A 179 -17.74 21.56 -39.49
N GLU A 180 -17.94 22.63 -40.23
CA GLU A 180 -17.00 23.07 -41.26
C GLU A 180 -16.20 24.27 -40.76
N TYR A 181 -14.91 24.27 -41.04
CA TYR A 181 -14.01 25.37 -40.71
C TYR A 181 -13.28 25.79 -41.98
N THR A 182 -13.45 27.05 -42.38
CA THR A 182 -12.72 27.65 -43.47
C THR A 182 -11.57 28.49 -42.93
N ASP A 183 -10.35 28.19 -43.35
CA ASP A 183 -9.14 28.86 -42.91
C ASP A 183 -9.12 30.29 -43.45
N SER A 184 -9.20 31.28 -42.52
CA SER A 184 -9.19 32.71 -42.87
C SER A 184 -7.79 33.26 -43.15
N TRP A 185 -6.73 32.45 -43.00
CA TRP A 185 -5.32 32.85 -43.19
C TRP A 185 -4.77 32.43 -44.55
N GLY A 186 -5.43 32.79 -45.61
CA GLY A 186 -4.86 32.84 -46.96
C GLY A 186 -4.95 31.59 -47.83
N SER A 187 -5.37 30.43 -47.38
CA SER A 187 -5.56 29.24 -48.21
C SER A 187 -6.99 29.01 -48.67
N GLY A 188 -7.99 29.60 -48.01
CA GLY A 188 -9.42 29.40 -48.29
C GLY A 188 -9.88 27.93 -48.20
N ARG A 189 -9.09 27.05 -47.56
CA ARG A 189 -9.40 25.62 -47.45
C ARG A 189 -10.47 25.42 -46.40
N THR A 190 -11.57 24.81 -46.79
CA THR A 190 -12.60 24.30 -45.87
C THR A 190 -12.21 22.91 -45.40
N ARG A 191 -12.25 22.70 -44.09
CA ARG A 191 -12.08 21.38 -43.46
C ARG A 191 -13.39 20.97 -42.82
N HIS A 192 -13.84 19.79 -43.17
CA HIS A 192 -14.99 19.14 -42.53
C HIS A 192 -14.53 18.29 -41.37
N PHE A 193 -15.19 18.40 -40.23
CA PHE A 193 -14.95 17.60 -39.03
C PHE A 193 -16.22 16.83 -38.72
N GLU A 194 -16.08 15.50 -38.69
CA GLU A 194 -17.17 14.58 -38.33
C GLU A 194 -17.52 14.68 -36.86
N GLU A 195 -18.75 14.23 -36.55
CA GLU A 195 -19.20 14.08 -35.15
C GLU A 195 -18.28 13.11 -34.41
N ARG A 196 -17.88 13.48 -33.20
CA ARG A 196 -17.00 12.64 -32.37
C ARG A 196 -17.24 12.85 -30.90
N GLU A 197 -17.05 11.79 -30.12
CA GLU A 197 -17.03 11.87 -28.67
C GLU A 197 -15.78 12.65 -28.20
N ILE A 198 -15.96 13.49 -27.18
CA ILE A 198 -14.87 14.23 -26.56
C ILE A 198 -14.39 13.43 -25.36
N ILE A 199 -13.11 13.06 -25.37
CA ILE A 199 -12.48 12.40 -24.23
C ILE A 199 -12.10 13.46 -23.20
N PRO A 200 -12.65 13.39 -21.96
CA PRO A 200 -12.34 14.35 -20.91
C PRO A 200 -10.94 14.19 -20.33
N SER A 201 -10.42 15.26 -19.78
CA SER A 201 -9.19 15.25 -18.97
C SER A 201 -9.53 15.37 -17.48
N LEU A 202 -8.76 14.67 -16.64
CA LEU A 202 -8.91 14.70 -15.19
C LEU A 202 -8.14 15.91 -14.62
N THR A 203 -8.79 16.71 -13.76
CA THR A 203 -8.17 17.82 -13.05
C THR A 203 -7.47 17.37 -11.76
N ARG A 204 -6.63 18.22 -11.19
CA ARG A 204 -5.95 17.95 -9.89
C ARG A 204 -6.91 17.80 -8.71
N ASP A 205 -8.16 18.26 -8.85
CA ASP A 205 -9.20 18.19 -7.83
C ASP A 205 -10.17 17.02 -8.05
N GLY A 206 -9.89 16.17 -9.05
CA GLY A 206 -10.67 14.96 -9.33
C GLY A 206 -11.92 15.18 -10.16
N TYR A 207 -12.10 16.36 -10.75
CA TYR A 207 -13.19 16.61 -11.70
C TYR A 207 -12.77 16.31 -13.13
N TYR A 208 -13.74 15.96 -13.95
CA TYR A 208 -13.52 15.78 -15.38
C TYR A 208 -13.86 17.06 -16.14
N GLU A 209 -12.94 17.50 -16.99
CA GLU A 209 -13.10 18.69 -17.81
C GLU A 209 -12.90 18.40 -19.30
N ILE A 210 -13.57 19.20 -20.13
CA ILE A 210 -13.39 19.20 -21.57
C ILE A 210 -13.08 20.62 -22.04
N ARG A 211 -12.51 20.74 -23.24
CA ARG A 211 -12.36 22.01 -23.93
C ARG A 211 -13.43 22.13 -25.01
N ILE A 212 -14.27 23.15 -24.90
CA ILE A 212 -15.30 23.48 -25.89
C ILE A 212 -14.94 24.76 -26.64
N GLY A 213 -15.48 24.95 -27.87
CA GLY A 213 -15.12 26.10 -28.70
C GLY A 213 -13.84 25.97 -29.53
N GLY A 214 -13.17 24.78 -29.50
CA GLY A 214 -11.98 24.50 -30.29
C GLY A 214 -10.65 24.80 -29.58
N ARG A 215 -9.55 25.02 -30.32
CA ARG A 215 -8.18 25.12 -29.76
C ARG A 215 -8.02 26.26 -28.75
N ASN A 216 -8.70 27.37 -28.98
CA ASN A 216 -8.67 28.55 -28.08
C ASN A 216 -9.93 28.64 -27.24
N GLY A 217 -10.73 27.58 -27.16
CA GLY A 217 -11.97 27.56 -26.42
C GLY A 217 -11.78 27.40 -24.91
N GLU A 218 -12.87 27.55 -24.20
CA GLU A 218 -12.91 27.49 -22.73
C GLU A 218 -12.85 26.06 -22.21
N ARG A 219 -12.32 25.90 -20.99
CA ARG A 219 -12.39 24.65 -20.24
C ARG A 219 -13.66 24.62 -19.39
N TRP A 220 -14.41 23.54 -19.52
CA TRP A 220 -15.65 23.32 -18.82
C TRP A 220 -15.59 21.99 -18.05
N GLY A 221 -15.90 22.04 -16.76
CA GLY A 221 -16.18 20.80 -16.02
C GLY A 221 -17.44 20.14 -16.61
N ILE A 222 -17.40 18.83 -16.84
CA ILE A 222 -18.53 18.08 -17.42
C ILE A 222 -19.78 18.28 -16.59
N HIS A 223 -19.68 18.12 -15.25
CA HIS A 223 -20.79 18.32 -14.31
C HIS A 223 -21.47 19.68 -14.51
N ARG A 224 -20.69 20.75 -14.73
CA ARG A 224 -21.24 22.09 -14.96
C ARG A 224 -21.94 22.21 -16.30
N LEU A 225 -21.34 21.63 -17.34
CA LEU A 225 -21.95 21.68 -18.68
C LEU A 225 -23.26 20.88 -18.69
N VAL A 226 -23.27 19.68 -18.14
CA VAL A 226 -24.49 18.85 -18.03
C VAL A 226 -25.55 19.57 -17.19
N ALA A 227 -25.20 20.10 -16.03
CA ALA A 227 -26.15 20.84 -15.18
C ALA A 227 -26.69 22.08 -15.90
N THR A 228 -25.85 22.84 -16.64
CA THR A 228 -26.29 24.01 -17.40
C THR A 228 -27.31 23.67 -18.49
N VAL A 229 -27.13 22.54 -19.14
CA VAL A 229 -27.98 22.13 -20.27
C VAL A 229 -29.27 21.42 -19.81
N TRP A 230 -29.21 20.71 -18.70
CA TRP A 230 -30.29 19.82 -18.29
C TRP A 230 -31.10 20.30 -17.07
N LEU A 231 -30.45 20.97 -16.11
CA LEU A 231 -31.07 21.32 -14.84
C LEU A 231 -31.51 22.77 -14.78
N ASN A 232 -32.69 23.02 -14.21
CA ASN A 232 -33.15 24.37 -13.93
C ASN A 232 -32.35 24.96 -12.76
N ASN A 233 -31.92 26.23 -12.90
CA ASN A 233 -31.22 26.99 -11.86
C ASN A 233 -31.93 28.30 -11.52
N PRO A 234 -33.14 28.25 -10.88
CA PRO A 234 -33.92 29.46 -10.63
C PRO A 234 -33.25 30.42 -9.64
N ASN A 235 -32.38 29.90 -8.78
CA ASN A 235 -31.65 30.67 -7.77
C ASN A 235 -30.31 31.19 -8.26
N ASN A 236 -29.93 30.93 -9.53
CA ASN A 236 -28.68 31.33 -10.14
C ASN A 236 -27.43 30.90 -9.33
N TYR A 237 -27.47 29.67 -8.78
CA TYR A 237 -26.33 29.11 -8.06
C TYR A 237 -25.14 28.89 -8.99
N LYS A 238 -23.93 29.07 -8.45
CA LYS A 238 -22.67 28.90 -9.20
C LYS A 238 -22.00 27.56 -8.98
N THR A 239 -22.50 26.76 -8.06
CA THR A 239 -21.90 25.49 -7.63
C THR A 239 -22.83 24.34 -8.00
N VAL A 240 -22.27 23.29 -8.57
CA VAL A 240 -22.93 22.00 -8.86
C VAL A 240 -22.32 20.97 -7.94
N ASP A 241 -23.16 20.22 -7.26
CA ASP A 241 -22.80 19.13 -6.37
C ASP A 241 -23.08 17.77 -7.03
N HIS A 242 -22.29 16.74 -6.64
CA HIS A 242 -22.52 15.35 -6.98
C HIS A 242 -23.21 14.64 -5.82
N LEU A 243 -24.48 14.27 -5.98
CA LEU A 243 -25.31 13.72 -4.92
C LEU A 243 -24.73 12.43 -4.30
N ASN A 244 -24.10 11.58 -5.09
CA ASN A 244 -23.43 10.36 -4.63
C ASN A 244 -21.95 10.56 -4.29
N MET A 245 -21.43 11.82 -4.29
CA MET A 245 -20.04 12.20 -4.09
C MET A 245 -19.04 11.61 -5.09
N ASN A 246 -19.48 10.92 -6.11
CA ASN A 246 -18.64 10.37 -7.17
C ASN A 246 -18.44 11.41 -8.28
N LYS A 247 -17.32 12.09 -8.30
CA LYS A 247 -16.95 13.09 -9.32
C LYS A 247 -16.77 12.51 -10.74
N GLY A 248 -16.72 11.18 -10.85
CA GLY A 248 -16.68 10.45 -12.12
C GLY A 248 -18.05 10.24 -12.76
N ASP A 249 -19.12 10.34 -11.98
CA ASP A 249 -20.51 10.18 -12.43
C ASP A 249 -21.15 11.55 -12.65
N ASN A 250 -21.16 11.99 -13.90
CA ASN A 250 -21.69 13.28 -14.33
C ASN A 250 -23.10 13.17 -14.95
N SER A 251 -23.86 12.12 -14.63
CA SER A 251 -25.24 11.96 -15.05
C SER A 251 -26.15 13.00 -14.44
N VAL A 252 -27.23 13.39 -15.14
CA VAL A 252 -28.16 14.42 -14.72
C VAL A 252 -28.78 14.11 -13.36
N GLU A 253 -29.09 12.83 -13.10
CA GLU A 253 -29.69 12.34 -11.87
C GLU A 253 -28.77 12.48 -10.65
N ASN A 254 -27.46 12.56 -10.89
CA ASN A 254 -26.46 12.71 -9.84
C ASN A 254 -26.03 14.15 -9.59
N LEU A 255 -26.55 15.12 -10.33
CA LEU A 255 -26.14 16.51 -10.26
C LEU A 255 -27.24 17.42 -9.71
N GLU A 256 -26.85 18.39 -8.88
CA GLU A 256 -27.75 19.39 -8.32
C GLU A 256 -27.06 20.76 -8.27
N TRP A 257 -27.82 21.83 -8.63
CA TRP A 257 -27.39 23.19 -8.36
C TRP A 257 -27.59 23.52 -6.88
N VAL A 258 -26.51 23.88 -6.17
CA VAL A 258 -26.52 24.17 -4.73
C VAL A 258 -25.86 25.52 -4.43
N SER A 259 -26.20 26.11 -3.29
CA SER A 259 -25.44 27.26 -2.77
C SER A 259 -24.04 26.81 -2.32
N LEU A 260 -23.08 27.74 -2.32
CA LEU A 260 -21.73 27.44 -1.82
C LEU A 260 -21.74 27.00 -0.35
N GLU A 261 -22.61 27.61 0.47
CA GLU A 261 -22.75 27.28 1.89
C GLU A 261 -23.29 25.86 2.09
N GLU A 262 -24.29 25.45 1.32
CA GLU A 262 -24.86 24.13 1.39
C GLU A 262 -23.87 23.06 0.90
N ASN A 263 -23.12 23.35 -0.18
CA ASN A 263 -22.09 22.47 -0.69
C ASN A 263 -20.98 22.22 0.36
N ILE A 264 -20.50 23.31 0.99
CA ILE A 264 -19.50 23.21 2.07
C ILE A 264 -20.07 22.42 3.26
N LYS A 265 -21.32 22.65 3.63
CA LYS A 265 -21.97 21.93 4.74
C LYS A 265 -22.08 20.43 4.45
N ARG A 266 -22.50 20.02 3.26
CA ARG A 266 -22.55 18.62 2.83
C ARG A 266 -21.15 17.97 2.83
N GLU A 267 -20.14 18.68 2.32
CA GLU A 267 -18.75 18.23 2.35
C GLU A 267 -18.29 18.03 3.81
N TRP A 268 -18.62 18.93 4.73
CA TRP A 268 -18.35 18.83 6.16
C TRP A 268 -19.06 17.66 6.83
N GLU A 269 -20.35 17.46 6.53
CA GLU A 269 -21.14 16.37 7.08
C GLU A 269 -20.66 14.99 6.63
N ASN A 270 -20.11 14.91 5.42
CA ASN A 270 -19.59 13.68 4.84
C ASN A 270 -18.14 13.38 5.29
N HIS A 271 -17.37 14.41 5.71
CA HIS A 271 -16.01 14.27 6.24
C HIS A 271 -15.99 14.22 7.79
N LYS A 272 -16.96 13.56 8.42
CA LYS A 272 -17.04 13.40 9.89
C LYS A 272 -15.94 12.52 10.50
N GLY A 273 -14.85 12.25 9.78
CA GLY A 273 -13.64 11.63 10.32
C GLY A 273 -12.60 12.67 10.72
N PHE A 274 -11.94 12.48 11.88
CA PHE A 274 -10.76 13.23 12.25
C PHE A 274 -9.65 12.94 11.22
N ASP A 275 -9.33 13.91 10.37
CA ASP A 275 -8.29 13.77 9.35
C ASP A 275 -6.91 13.95 10.01
N LEU A 276 -6.31 12.82 10.40
CA LEU A 276 -4.98 12.77 11.02
C LEU A 276 -3.91 13.45 10.17
N GLN A 277 -3.96 13.35 8.84
CA GLN A 277 -2.98 14.00 7.96
C GLN A 277 -3.11 15.52 7.98
N LYS A 278 -4.34 16.03 7.95
CA LYS A 278 -4.61 17.47 8.05
C LYS A 278 -4.23 17.99 9.43
N ALA A 279 -4.56 17.24 10.49
CA ALA A 279 -4.18 17.58 11.85
C ALA A 279 -2.66 17.60 12.03
N TYR A 280 -1.93 16.61 11.50
CA TYR A 280 -0.47 16.56 11.50
C TYR A 280 0.15 17.76 10.74
N LYS A 281 -0.35 18.07 9.54
CA LYS A 281 0.10 19.25 8.78
C LYS A 281 -0.11 20.53 9.57
N ASN A 282 -1.30 20.73 10.15
CA ASN A 282 -1.58 21.91 10.97
C ASN A 282 -0.66 21.97 12.19
N TRP A 283 -0.44 20.86 12.87
CA TRP A 283 0.50 20.76 13.99
C TRP A 283 1.93 21.08 13.58
N LYS A 284 2.42 20.52 12.46
CA LYS A 284 3.77 20.73 11.94
C LYS A 284 4.03 22.21 11.60
N TYR A 285 3.07 22.87 10.96
CA TYR A 285 3.22 24.26 10.50
C TYR A 285 2.70 25.31 11.48
N SER A 286 2.08 24.92 12.58
CA SER A 286 1.57 25.84 13.60
C SER A 286 2.67 26.61 14.36
N SER A 287 3.91 26.12 14.28
CA SER A 287 5.05 26.73 14.97
C SER A 287 6.32 26.59 14.14
N LYS A 288 7.16 27.63 14.16
CA LYS A 288 8.53 27.58 13.60
C LYS A 288 9.49 26.76 14.47
N VAL A 289 9.01 26.29 15.62
CA VAL A 289 9.78 25.55 16.62
C VAL A 289 9.61 24.05 16.33
N ASN A 290 10.72 23.34 16.21
CA ASN A 290 10.68 21.91 15.91
C ASN A 290 10.11 21.09 17.09
N PRO A 291 9.62 19.86 16.88
CA PRO A 291 9.01 19.06 17.91
C PRO A 291 9.91 18.77 19.11
N TYR A 292 11.20 18.56 18.89
CA TYR A 292 12.16 18.35 19.96
C TYR A 292 12.27 19.57 20.89
N GLU A 293 12.40 20.77 20.32
CA GLU A 293 12.41 22.02 21.10
C GLU A 293 11.09 22.24 21.83
N ARG A 294 9.95 21.92 21.20
CA ARG A 294 8.63 21.99 21.87
C ARG A 294 8.56 21.06 23.08
N ALA A 295 9.00 19.82 22.93
CA ALA A 295 9.06 18.85 24.03
C ALA A 295 9.96 19.35 25.16
N LYS A 296 11.14 19.89 24.79
CA LYS A 296 12.09 20.45 25.77
C LYS A 296 11.55 21.67 26.52
N ILE A 297 10.83 22.57 25.83
CA ILE A 297 10.16 23.71 26.46
C ILE A 297 9.12 23.23 27.49
N ARG A 298 8.31 22.24 27.17
CA ARG A 298 7.31 21.65 28.08
C ARG A 298 7.97 20.98 29.28
N GLU A 299 9.03 20.21 29.04
CA GLU A 299 9.81 19.56 30.10
C GLU A 299 10.38 20.59 31.09
N LEU A 300 11.06 21.62 30.58
CA LEU A 300 11.64 22.67 31.41
C LEU A 300 10.57 23.47 32.18
N TYR A 301 9.43 23.70 31.58
CA TYR A 301 8.30 24.35 32.24
C TYR A 301 7.76 23.46 33.39
N SER A 302 7.62 22.16 33.20
CA SER A 302 7.20 21.23 34.24
C SER A 302 8.22 21.15 35.40
N GLN A 303 9.50 21.41 35.11
CA GLN A 303 10.59 21.51 36.07
C GLN A 303 10.64 22.86 36.81
N GLY A 304 9.67 23.76 36.54
CA GLY A 304 9.53 25.04 37.25
C GLY A 304 10.17 26.25 36.56
N LYS A 305 10.68 26.11 35.34
CA LYS A 305 11.15 27.27 34.57
C LYS A 305 9.99 28.20 34.20
N SER A 306 10.18 29.50 34.37
CA SER A 306 9.20 30.49 34.02
C SER A 306 9.11 30.66 32.47
N ARG A 307 7.95 31.13 31.99
CA ARG A 307 7.76 31.43 30.56
C ARG A 307 8.78 32.45 30.03
N LYS A 308 9.19 33.40 30.89
CA LYS A 308 10.17 34.42 30.51
C LYS A 308 11.55 33.81 30.30
N GLU A 309 12.01 32.93 31.19
CA GLU A 309 13.26 32.20 31.04
C GLU A 309 13.25 31.35 29.75
N LEU A 310 12.15 30.63 29.47
CA LEU A 310 12.00 29.83 28.26
C LEU A 310 12.02 30.68 27.00
N GLN A 311 11.40 31.87 27.02
CA GLN A 311 11.45 32.82 25.94
C GLN A 311 12.90 33.24 25.63
N GLU A 312 13.69 33.54 26.64
CA GLU A 312 15.10 33.94 26.52
C GLU A 312 15.97 32.74 26.04
N MET A 313 15.77 31.56 26.64
CA MET A 313 16.55 30.34 26.31
C MET A 313 16.38 29.87 24.87
N PHE A 314 15.17 29.96 24.33
CA PHE A 314 14.85 29.47 22.99
C PHE A 314 14.71 30.60 21.95
N ASN A 315 14.92 31.84 22.32
CA ASN A 315 14.78 33.02 21.48
C ASN A 315 13.40 33.07 20.77
N LEU A 316 12.35 32.84 21.53
CA LEU A 316 10.96 32.78 21.04
C LEU A 316 10.12 33.93 21.56
N SER A 317 8.98 34.22 20.91
CA SER A 317 8.01 35.16 21.45
C SER A 317 7.28 34.56 22.66
N TYR A 318 6.81 35.41 23.56
CA TYR A 318 6.02 34.97 24.71
C TYR A 318 4.76 34.20 24.30
N SER A 319 4.10 34.65 23.23
CA SER A 319 2.93 33.99 22.66
C SER A 319 3.25 32.58 22.14
N THR A 320 4.40 32.40 21.50
CA THR A 320 4.86 31.10 21.01
C THR A 320 5.10 30.11 22.16
N VAL A 321 5.83 30.56 23.21
CA VAL A 321 6.05 29.75 24.40
C VAL A 321 4.73 29.41 25.10
N TYR A 322 3.82 30.39 25.21
CA TYR A 322 2.49 30.18 25.79
C TYR A 322 1.68 29.12 25.04
N VAL A 323 1.65 29.19 23.70
CA VAL A 323 0.94 28.19 22.85
C VAL A 323 1.56 26.81 23.01
N ILE A 324 2.90 26.69 23.01
CA ILE A 324 3.60 25.40 23.18
C ILE A 324 3.25 24.76 24.54
N ILE A 325 3.19 25.56 25.61
CA ILE A 325 2.85 25.08 26.95
C ILE A 325 1.36 24.75 27.06
N LYS A 326 0.51 25.57 26.46
CA LYS A 326 -0.96 25.41 26.46
C LYS A 326 -1.52 24.59 25.30
N ASP A 327 -0.69 23.93 24.54
CA ASP A 327 -1.16 23.09 23.42
C ASP A 327 -1.99 21.90 23.96
N GLU A 328 -3.14 22.25 24.51
CA GLU A 328 -4.16 21.36 25.08
C GLU A 328 -5.02 20.70 23.98
N ASN A 329 -4.91 21.21 22.72
CA ASN A 329 -5.76 20.79 21.60
C ASN A 329 -5.28 19.50 20.90
N SER A 330 -4.06 19.03 21.15
CA SER A 330 -3.70 17.65 20.87
C SER A 330 -3.86 16.85 22.15
N THR A 331 -4.74 15.85 22.14
CA THR A 331 -4.70 14.82 23.18
C THR A 331 -3.24 14.32 23.28
N SER A 332 -2.77 13.95 24.46
CA SER A 332 -1.38 13.47 24.68
C SER A 332 -1.01 12.38 23.66
N GLU A 333 -1.98 11.58 23.27
CA GLU A 333 -1.92 10.48 22.32
C GLU A 333 -1.57 10.95 20.89
N ASN A 334 -2.25 11.97 20.39
CA ASN A 334 -1.94 12.52 19.04
C ASN A 334 -0.60 13.26 18.99
N ARG A 335 -0.15 13.81 20.13
CA ARG A 335 1.14 14.51 20.19
C ARG A 335 2.30 13.55 19.98
N GLU A 336 2.30 12.44 20.71
CA GLU A 336 3.35 11.42 20.59
C GLU A 336 3.40 10.85 19.18
N LEU A 337 2.24 10.53 18.59
CA LEU A 337 2.14 10.10 17.21
C LEU A 337 2.73 11.14 16.24
N PHE A 338 2.40 12.43 16.41
CA PHE A 338 2.88 13.49 15.52
C PHE A 338 4.39 13.74 15.66
N GLU A 339 4.94 13.61 16.85
CA GLU A 339 6.39 13.66 17.09
C GLU A 339 7.09 12.50 16.37
N HIS A 340 6.56 11.27 16.47
CA HIS A 340 7.08 10.11 15.75
C HIS A 340 6.97 10.29 14.22
N CYS A 341 5.85 10.78 13.72
CA CYS A 341 5.68 11.09 12.30
C CYS A 341 6.74 12.08 11.80
N TRP A 342 7.03 13.12 12.58
CA TRP A 342 8.04 14.11 12.21
C TRP A 342 9.44 13.47 12.14
N TYR A 343 9.84 12.61 13.08
CA TYR A 343 11.12 11.90 13.02
C TYR A 343 11.24 11.01 11.81
N TRP A 344 10.16 10.31 11.45
CA TRP A 344 10.14 9.48 10.25
C TRP A 344 10.23 10.31 8.98
N GLU A 345 9.53 11.42 8.89
CA GLU A 345 9.61 12.33 7.76
C GLU A 345 11.04 12.86 7.58
N GLN A 346 11.70 13.32 8.66
CA GLN A 346 13.09 13.75 8.61
C GLN A 346 14.05 12.62 8.18
N THR A 347 13.81 11.41 8.62
CA THR A 347 14.60 10.24 8.24
C THR A 347 14.48 9.96 6.75
N ILE A 348 13.26 9.95 6.24
CA ILE A 348 12.96 9.72 4.81
C ILE A 348 13.56 10.83 3.94
N ASP A 349 13.40 12.09 4.32
CA ASP A 349 13.94 13.25 3.60
C ASP A 349 15.48 13.20 3.54
N ASN A 350 16.15 12.85 4.64
CA ASN A 350 17.60 12.70 4.69
C ASN A 350 18.07 11.55 3.79
N LEU A 351 17.42 10.40 3.82
CA LEU A 351 17.77 9.27 2.97
C LEU A 351 17.57 9.62 1.49
N ASN A 352 16.49 10.30 1.13
CA ASN A 352 16.22 10.74 -0.24
C ASN A 352 17.21 11.80 -0.70
N MET A 353 17.57 12.77 0.13
CA MET A 353 18.60 13.76 -0.18
C MET A 353 19.96 13.08 -0.47
N LEU A 354 20.35 12.11 0.33
CA LEU A 354 21.59 11.35 0.10
C LEU A 354 21.51 10.50 -1.16
N ARG A 355 20.34 9.92 -1.44
CA ARG A 355 20.06 9.17 -2.65
C ARG A 355 20.23 10.04 -3.90
N GLU A 356 19.65 11.23 -3.93
CA GLU A 356 19.79 12.19 -5.03
C GLU A 356 21.25 12.57 -5.25
N LYS A 357 21.97 12.93 -4.18
CA LYS A 357 23.41 13.23 -4.27
C LYS A 357 24.22 12.05 -4.82
N TYR A 358 23.87 10.82 -4.45
CA TYR A 358 24.53 9.64 -5.02
C TYR A 358 24.19 9.46 -6.50
N LEU A 359 22.94 9.65 -6.90
CA LEU A 359 22.52 9.52 -8.29
C LEU A 359 23.17 10.57 -9.19
N ASP A 360 23.35 11.79 -8.70
CA ASP A 360 23.96 12.88 -9.46
C ASP A 360 25.48 12.74 -9.57
N THR A 361 26.13 12.44 -8.46
CA THR A 361 27.61 12.46 -8.39
C THR A 361 28.25 11.12 -8.62
N LYS A 362 27.52 10.01 -8.41
CA LYS A 362 28.01 8.63 -8.34
C LYS A 362 29.12 8.43 -7.28
N ASP A 363 29.28 9.38 -6.36
CA ASP A 363 30.27 9.26 -5.28
C ASP A 363 29.78 8.26 -4.22
N TYR A 364 30.54 7.19 -4.07
CA TYR A 364 30.24 6.06 -3.19
C TYR A 364 30.07 6.46 -1.71
N LYS A 365 30.62 7.61 -1.29
CA LYS A 365 30.45 8.11 0.08
C LYS A 365 28.98 8.29 0.45
N TYR A 366 28.13 8.80 -0.48
CA TYR A 366 26.72 9.00 -0.23
C TYR A 366 25.96 7.67 -0.11
N PHE A 367 26.31 6.69 -0.94
CA PHE A 367 25.77 5.34 -0.81
C PHE A 367 26.12 4.73 0.55
N ARG A 368 27.36 4.90 1.01
CA ARG A 368 27.81 4.43 2.32
C ARG A 368 27.05 5.10 3.47
N LEU A 369 26.80 6.41 3.38
CA LEU A 369 26.00 7.16 4.37
C LEU A 369 24.55 6.64 4.42
N ILE A 370 23.91 6.38 3.28
CA ILE A 370 22.58 5.78 3.23
C ILE A 370 22.58 4.45 4.01
N ARG A 371 23.54 3.59 3.78
CA ARG A 371 23.63 2.30 4.48
C ARG A 371 23.85 2.43 5.99
N GLN A 372 24.59 3.45 6.42
CA GLN A 372 24.83 3.71 7.84
C GLN A 372 23.61 4.29 8.56
N LEU A 373 22.81 5.05 7.85
CA LEU A 373 21.61 5.71 8.40
C LEU A 373 20.33 4.92 8.19
N MET A 374 20.38 3.82 7.40
CA MET A 374 19.20 3.00 7.09
C MET A 374 18.61 2.38 8.37
N PRO A 375 17.35 2.67 8.69
CA PRO A 375 16.68 2.03 9.83
C PRO A 375 16.62 0.51 9.67
N MET A 376 16.72 -0.21 10.77
CA MET A 376 16.58 -1.67 10.81
C MET A 376 15.16 -2.15 10.42
N SER A 377 14.20 -1.25 10.42
CA SER A 377 12.83 -1.49 9.93
C SER A 377 12.69 -1.44 8.41
N TYR A 378 13.78 -1.17 7.66
CA TYR A 378 13.74 -1.19 6.20
C TYR A 378 13.30 -2.56 5.67
N LEU A 379 12.28 -2.53 4.80
CA LEU A 379 11.68 -3.72 4.20
C LEU A 379 12.46 -4.15 2.95
N TYR A 380 12.76 -5.42 2.85
CA TYR A 380 13.29 -6.01 1.63
C TYR A 380 12.78 -7.43 1.43
N THR A 381 12.82 -7.91 0.19
CA THR A 381 12.28 -9.21 -0.19
C THR A 381 13.42 -10.22 -0.35
N SER A 382 13.21 -11.41 0.18
CA SER A 382 14.12 -12.55 -0.01
C SER A 382 13.34 -13.78 -0.43
N MET A 383 13.82 -14.51 -1.44
CA MET A 383 13.41 -15.88 -1.65
C MET A 383 14.08 -16.74 -0.58
N TRP A 384 13.29 -17.48 0.16
CA TRP A 384 13.74 -18.32 1.25
C TRP A 384 13.28 -19.75 1.02
N ASP A 385 14.19 -20.70 1.27
CA ASP A 385 13.93 -22.13 1.20
C ASP A 385 14.21 -22.74 2.58
N ALA A 386 13.30 -23.61 3.05
CA ALA A 386 13.48 -24.32 4.30
C ALA A 386 12.79 -25.70 4.28
N ASP A 387 13.30 -26.62 5.07
CA ASP A 387 12.63 -27.89 5.30
C ASP A 387 11.61 -27.85 6.46
N TYR A 388 10.66 -28.79 6.47
CA TYR A 388 9.64 -28.88 7.51
C TYR A 388 10.21 -29.13 8.91
N ALA A 389 11.37 -29.80 9.04
CA ALA A 389 12.00 -29.99 10.34
C ALA A 389 12.49 -28.65 10.92
N THR A 390 13.05 -27.81 10.08
CA THR A 390 13.47 -26.45 10.43
C THR A 390 12.26 -25.57 10.77
N LEU A 391 11.19 -25.59 9.96
CA LEU A 391 9.95 -24.87 10.25
C LEU A 391 9.33 -25.31 11.58
N ARG A 392 9.33 -26.60 11.88
CA ARG A 392 8.85 -27.12 13.15
C ARG A 392 9.66 -26.59 14.34
N ASN A 393 10.98 -26.55 14.20
CA ASN A 393 11.84 -25.98 15.23
C ASN A 393 11.57 -24.49 15.42
N ILE A 394 11.42 -23.72 14.34
CA ILE A 394 11.07 -22.30 14.38
C ILE A 394 9.72 -22.11 15.08
N TYR A 395 8.68 -22.81 14.63
CA TYR A 395 7.32 -22.70 15.19
C TYR A 395 7.31 -22.92 16.71
N LYS A 396 7.95 -24.01 17.16
CA LYS A 396 8.06 -24.35 18.59
C LYS A 396 8.61 -23.22 19.44
N TRP A 397 9.63 -22.51 18.96
CA TRP A 397 10.34 -21.49 19.73
C TRP A 397 9.83 -20.07 19.49
N ARG A 398 9.12 -19.82 18.39
CA ARG A 398 8.73 -18.47 17.96
C ARG A 398 7.24 -18.18 18.04
N LYS A 399 6.38 -19.17 18.22
CA LYS A 399 4.93 -18.97 18.34
C LYS A 399 4.54 -17.94 19.41
N ASN A 400 5.23 -17.91 20.53
CA ASN A 400 4.99 -16.99 21.64
C ASN A 400 6.12 -15.96 21.81
N HIS A 401 6.79 -15.61 20.72
CA HIS A 401 7.89 -14.64 20.77
C HIS A 401 7.37 -13.22 21.00
N LYS A 402 8.20 -12.33 21.61
CA LYS A 402 7.81 -10.91 21.84
C LYS A 402 7.68 -10.10 20.55
N LEU A 403 8.43 -10.48 19.51
CA LEU A 403 8.42 -9.79 18.22
C LEU A 403 7.23 -10.31 17.42
N THR A 404 6.32 -9.42 17.05
CA THR A 404 5.04 -9.74 16.40
C THR A 404 5.20 -10.33 15.00
N GLU A 405 6.30 -10.03 14.33
CA GLU A 405 6.65 -10.59 13.02
C GLU A 405 6.78 -12.12 13.07
N TRP A 406 7.22 -12.67 14.20
CA TRP A 406 7.24 -14.11 14.40
C TRP A 406 5.83 -14.71 14.47
N HIS A 407 4.86 -13.96 14.99
CA HIS A 407 3.45 -14.43 14.97
C HIS A 407 2.97 -14.52 13.53
N SER A 408 3.15 -13.47 12.72
CA SER A 408 2.80 -13.51 11.27
C SER A 408 3.52 -14.63 10.52
N PHE A 409 4.77 -14.92 10.89
CA PHE A 409 5.53 -16.04 10.31
C PHE A 409 4.95 -17.40 10.72
N CYS A 410 4.57 -17.55 11.98
CA CYS A 410 3.92 -18.78 12.48
C CYS A 410 2.52 -18.96 11.88
N ASP A 411 1.75 -17.89 11.72
CA ASP A 411 0.45 -17.92 11.05
C ASP A 411 0.60 -18.38 9.59
N TRP A 412 1.64 -17.90 8.89
CA TRP A 412 1.96 -18.38 7.55
C TRP A 412 2.34 -19.87 7.55
N ILE A 413 3.14 -20.35 8.52
CA ILE A 413 3.46 -21.78 8.65
C ILE A 413 2.17 -22.62 8.77
N GLU A 414 1.18 -22.16 9.53
CA GLU A 414 -0.09 -22.87 9.72
C GLU A 414 -0.91 -23.03 8.42
N THR A 415 -0.62 -22.22 7.39
CA THR A 415 -1.26 -22.33 6.06
C THR A 415 -0.66 -23.42 5.18
N LEU A 416 0.51 -23.96 5.55
CA LEU A 416 1.21 -24.95 4.73
C LEU A 416 0.49 -26.31 4.74
N PRO A 417 0.62 -27.12 3.67
CA PRO A 417 0.04 -28.45 3.62
C PRO A 417 0.44 -29.31 4.80
N TYR A 418 -0.54 -29.87 5.49
CA TYR A 418 -0.36 -30.75 6.68
C TYR A 418 0.46 -30.11 7.83
N ALA A 419 0.53 -28.78 7.88
CA ALA A 419 1.32 -28.09 8.91
C ALA A 419 0.85 -28.41 10.33
N LYS A 420 -0.47 -28.50 10.55
CA LYS A 420 -1.06 -28.82 11.86
C LYS A 420 -0.67 -30.21 12.37
N GLU A 421 -0.45 -31.16 11.48
CA GLU A 421 -0.10 -32.53 11.78
C GLU A 421 1.42 -32.74 11.88
N LEU A 422 2.20 -32.00 11.09
CA LEU A 422 3.63 -32.26 10.92
C LEU A 422 4.53 -31.23 11.58
N ILE A 423 4.07 -30.00 11.71
CA ILE A 423 4.88 -28.85 12.17
C ILE A 423 4.38 -28.31 13.51
N CYS A 424 3.10 -27.99 13.64
CA CYS A 424 2.47 -27.31 14.80
C CYS A 424 2.09 -28.29 15.96
#